data_a0f593d04e9d77f37688f1078d1a2fbb
#
_entry.id   a0f593d04e9d77f37688f1078d1a2fbb
#
_cell.length_a   1.000
_cell.length_b   1.000
_cell.length_c   1.000
_cell.angle_alpha   90.00
_cell.angle_beta   90.00
_cell.angle_gamma   90.00
#
_symmetry.space_group_name_H-M   'P 1'
#
loop_
_entity.id
_entity.type
_entity.pdbx_description
1 polymer ?
#
loop_
_entity_poly.entity_id
_entity_poly.type
_entity_poly.pdbx_seq_one_letter_code
_entity_poly.pdbx_strand_id
1 'polypeptide(L)'
;MSRRIQVIGAHSADFVWRAGGAIAKAVELGGIAEVVAISYGERGESGELWKDENQTIENVKRIRHAEAEAAAAELGASFRALDLGDYPLQIGANELNLIADVIREFAPDVLVTHTDTDPFNPDHPVAHHAVDRARSLAAGAGVQSAFKTVRPPQLFLFEPHQPELCNFMPTTFVDITSVFEKKQAAMAHMKAQGHLQTYYAERAEHRANHARRASGNSEVRQAEAFQRVIPQVVSEL
;
A
#
# COMPACT_ATOMS: atom_id res chain seq x y z
N MET A 1 19.36 -13.04 -1.22
CA MET A 1 18.92 -11.87 -2.00
C MET A 1 18.05 -11.01 -1.11
N SER A 2 18.19 -9.68 -1.18
CA SER A 2 17.32 -8.76 -0.45
C SER A 2 15.89 -8.83 -0.98
N ARG A 3 14.91 -8.87 -0.08
CA ARG A 3 13.49 -8.98 -0.42
C ARG A 3 13.00 -7.69 -1.07
N ARG A 4 12.22 -7.79 -2.13
CA ARG A 4 11.64 -6.64 -2.86
C ARG A 4 10.15 -6.55 -2.56
N ILE A 5 9.73 -5.46 -1.93
CA ILE A 5 8.33 -5.19 -1.62
C ILE A 5 7.81 -4.03 -2.46
N GLN A 6 6.69 -4.24 -3.14
CA GLN A 6 5.99 -3.17 -3.87
C GLN A 6 4.59 -3.02 -3.31
N VAL A 7 4.22 -1.79 -2.96
CA VAL A 7 2.90 -1.44 -2.45
C VAL A 7 2.20 -0.58 -3.48
N ILE A 8 1.09 -1.07 -4.04
CA ILE A 8 0.29 -0.36 -5.03
C ILE A 8 -1.06 -0.01 -4.42
N GLY A 9 -1.28 1.26 -4.15
CA GLY A 9 -2.52 1.82 -3.61
C GLY A 9 -3.35 2.55 -4.66
N ALA A 10 -4.63 2.72 -4.42
CA ALA A 10 -5.52 3.54 -5.22
C ALA A 10 -5.09 5.02 -5.17
N HIS A 11 -4.71 5.49 -3.99
CA HIS A 11 -4.40 6.88 -3.71
C HIS A 11 -3.02 7.05 -3.06
N SER A 12 -2.51 8.27 -3.11
CA SER A 12 -1.14 8.60 -2.71
C SER A 12 -0.82 8.40 -1.22
N ALA A 13 -1.81 8.26 -0.34
CA ALA A 13 -1.61 8.09 1.10
C ALA A 13 -1.84 6.67 1.60
N ASP A 14 -2.42 5.78 0.81
CA ASP A 14 -2.82 4.44 1.27
C ASP A 14 -1.69 3.67 1.94
N PHE A 15 -0.51 3.74 1.35
CA PHE A 15 0.66 2.99 1.81
C PHE A 15 1.11 3.40 3.22
N VAL A 16 1.11 4.70 3.51
CA VAL A 16 1.66 5.19 4.77
C VAL A 16 0.79 4.78 5.96
N TRP A 17 -0.52 4.84 5.77
CA TRP A 17 -1.48 4.46 6.80
C TRP A 17 -1.45 2.96 7.09
N ARG A 18 -1.45 2.15 6.03
CA ARG A 18 -1.80 0.72 6.08
C ARG A 18 -0.61 -0.23 6.00
N ALA A 19 0.53 0.22 5.43
CA ALA A 19 1.71 -0.61 5.21
C ALA A 19 3.04 0.11 5.51
N GLY A 20 3.00 1.33 6.07
CA GLY A 20 4.21 2.13 6.31
C GLY A 20 5.22 1.43 7.21
N GLY A 21 4.75 0.78 8.27
CA GLY A 21 5.62 0.00 9.15
C GLY A 21 6.23 -1.22 8.46
N ALA A 22 5.45 -1.95 7.67
CA ALA A 22 5.95 -3.11 6.91
C ALA A 22 6.99 -2.70 5.85
N ILE A 23 6.78 -1.55 5.19
CA ILE A 23 7.76 -0.96 4.26
C ILE A 23 9.07 -0.65 4.99
N ALA A 24 9.00 0.12 6.08
CA ALA A 24 10.18 0.49 6.87
C ALA A 24 10.90 -0.75 7.42
N LYS A 25 10.14 -1.77 7.85
CA LYS A 25 10.69 -3.04 8.35
C LYS A 25 11.40 -3.83 7.26
N ALA A 26 10.86 -3.86 6.05
CA ALA A 26 11.51 -4.52 4.92
C ALA A 26 12.86 -3.84 4.59
N VAL A 27 12.90 -2.51 4.60
CA VAL A 27 14.13 -1.73 4.38
C VAL A 27 15.15 -1.92 5.52
N GLU A 28 14.70 -1.89 6.78
CA GLU A 28 15.54 -2.17 7.94
C GLU A 28 16.27 -3.53 7.83
N LEU A 29 15.58 -4.52 7.26
CA LEU A 29 16.13 -5.86 7.03
C LEU A 29 16.96 -5.98 5.74
N GLY A 30 17.32 -4.85 5.11
CA GLY A 30 18.14 -4.81 3.89
C GLY A 30 17.36 -5.08 2.61
N GLY A 31 16.02 -5.03 2.64
CA GLY A 31 15.15 -5.11 1.47
C GLY A 31 15.09 -3.80 0.68
N ILE A 32 14.39 -3.86 -0.46
CA ILE A 32 14.12 -2.70 -1.32
C ILE A 32 12.61 -2.52 -1.41
N ALA A 33 12.13 -1.28 -1.29
CA ALA A 33 10.71 -0.98 -1.31
C ALA A 33 10.37 0.07 -2.38
N GLU A 34 9.28 -0.13 -3.09
CA GLU A 34 8.65 0.86 -3.97
C GLU A 34 7.18 1.03 -3.60
N VAL A 35 6.75 2.28 -3.59
CA VAL A 35 5.34 2.65 -3.44
C VAL A 35 4.84 3.21 -4.76
N VAL A 36 3.69 2.70 -5.21
CA VAL A 36 3.01 3.17 -6.42
C VAL A 36 1.61 3.62 -6.04
N ALA A 37 1.28 4.88 -6.36
CA ALA A 37 -0.06 5.41 -6.26
C ALA A 37 -0.72 5.42 -7.65
N ILE A 38 -1.88 4.81 -7.79
CA ILE A 38 -2.60 4.81 -9.08
C ILE A 38 -3.14 6.21 -9.37
N SER A 39 -3.61 6.93 -8.35
CA SER A 39 -4.02 8.32 -8.40
C SER A 39 -3.45 9.09 -7.20
N TYR A 40 -3.67 10.38 -7.15
CA TYR A 40 -3.28 11.19 -6.00
C TYR A 40 -4.33 11.21 -4.88
N GLY A 41 -5.55 10.76 -5.12
CA GLY A 41 -6.69 10.97 -4.22
C GLY A 41 -7.14 12.43 -4.25
N GLU A 42 -6.99 13.06 -5.41
CA GLU A 42 -7.17 14.50 -5.57
C GLU A 42 -8.60 14.95 -5.39
N ARG A 43 -9.60 14.11 -5.75
CA ARG A 43 -11.02 14.43 -5.60
C ARG A 43 -11.64 13.88 -4.33
N GLY A 44 -11.38 12.59 -4.04
CA GLY A 44 -12.09 11.86 -2.98
C GLY A 44 -11.41 11.91 -1.62
N GLU A 45 -10.08 12.05 -1.56
CA GLU A 45 -9.33 11.92 -0.30
C GLU A 45 -8.56 13.17 0.12
N SER A 46 -8.87 14.31 -0.49
CA SER A 46 -8.18 15.58 -0.24
C SER A 46 -9.12 16.67 0.30
N GLY A 47 -10.16 16.28 1.05
CA GLY A 47 -11.21 17.18 1.52
C GLY A 47 -10.71 18.40 2.30
N GLU A 48 -9.62 18.25 3.07
CA GLU A 48 -9.02 19.39 3.80
C GLU A 48 -8.46 20.46 2.84
N LEU A 49 -7.87 20.03 1.72
CA LEU A 49 -7.33 20.95 0.72
C LEU A 49 -8.43 21.68 -0.05
N TRP A 50 -9.58 21.03 -0.26
CA TRP A 50 -10.73 21.62 -0.95
C TRP A 50 -11.52 22.64 -0.12
N LYS A 51 -11.15 22.89 1.12
CA LYS A 51 -11.71 23.99 1.93
C LYS A 51 -11.23 25.36 1.47
N ASP A 52 -10.14 25.43 0.71
CA ASP A 52 -9.69 26.66 0.03
C ASP A 52 -10.53 26.87 -1.22
N GLU A 53 -11.26 28.00 -1.28
CA GLU A 53 -12.13 28.35 -2.41
C GLU A 53 -11.36 28.55 -3.73
N ASN A 54 -10.05 28.81 -3.69
CA ASN A 54 -9.20 28.98 -4.87
C ASN A 54 -8.44 27.71 -5.24
N GLN A 55 -8.79 26.57 -4.66
CA GLN A 55 -8.08 25.32 -4.89
C GLN A 55 -8.29 24.82 -6.32
N THR A 56 -7.26 24.18 -6.88
CA THR A 56 -7.31 23.51 -8.19
C THR A 56 -6.86 22.08 -8.09
N ILE A 57 -7.32 21.23 -9.03
CA ILE A 57 -6.91 19.83 -9.11
C ILE A 57 -5.38 19.72 -9.23
N GLU A 58 -4.76 20.54 -10.06
CA GLU A 58 -3.31 20.56 -10.29
C GLU A 58 -2.53 20.87 -9.00
N ASN A 59 -3.03 21.86 -8.22
CA ASN A 59 -2.40 22.19 -6.96
C ASN A 59 -2.60 21.07 -5.91
N VAL A 60 -3.77 20.47 -5.85
CA VAL A 60 -4.01 19.30 -4.97
C VAL A 60 -3.07 18.16 -5.34
N LYS A 61 -2.96 17.78 -6.63
CA LYS A 61 -2.03 16.75 -7.09
C LYS A 61 -0.59 17.04 -6.69
N ARG A 62 -0.15 18.29 -6.88
CA ARG A 62 1.20 18.72 -6.51
C ARG A 62 1.46 18.56 -5.00
N ILE A 63 0.49 18.94 -4.17
CA ILE A 63 0.61 18.81 -2.69
C ILE A 63 0.64 17.35 -2.31
N ARG A 64 -0.29 16.53 -2.82
CA ARG A 64 -0.40 15.10 -2.52
C ARG A 64 0.83 14.33 -2.99
N HIS A 65 1.41 14.71 -4.14
CA HIS A 65 2.68 14.14 -4.61
C HIS A 65 3.80 14.41 -3.61
N ALA A 66 3.99 15.67 -3.22
CA ALA A 66 5.04 16.08 -2.29
C ALA A 66 4.89 15.40 -0.91
N GLU A 67 3.66 15.28 -0.39
CA GLU A 67 3.39 14.56 0.86
C GLU A 67 3.79 13.08 0.75
N ALA A 68 3.38 12.41 -0.34
CA ALA A 68 3.65 10.99 -0.53
C ALA A 68 5.13 10.69 -0.79
N GLU A 69 5.80 11.53 -1.58
CA GLU A 69 7.24 11.41 -1.83
C GLU A 69 8.05 11.55 -0.54
N ALA A 70 7.73 12.57 0.28
CA ALA A 70 8.38 12.77 1.58
C ALA A 70 8.11 11.61 2.54
N ALA A 71 6.87 11.12 2.61
CA ALA A 71 6.52 9.98 3.45
C ALA A 71 7.22 8.69 3.00
N ALA A 72 7.29 8.41 1.71
CA ALA A 72 8.00 7.24 1.18
C ALA A 72 9.51 7.32 1.46
N ALA A 73 10.12 8.50 1.28
CA ALA A 73 11.53 8.72 1.59
C ALA A 73 11.84 8.48 3.08
N GLU A 74 10.97 8.91 4.00
CA GLU A 74 11.09 8.65 5.44
C GLU A 74 11.11 7.14 5.75
N LEU A 75 10.30 6.36 5.01
CA LEU A 75 10.26 4.90 5.14
C LEU A 75 11.43 4.19 4.43
N GLY A 76 12.23 4.91 3.65
CA GLY A 76 13.31 4.38 2.82
C GLY A 76 12.85 3.71 1.52
N ALA A 77 11.68 4.08 1.01
CA ALA A 77 11.10 3.58 -0.23
C ALA A 77 11.18 4.63 -1.36
N SER A 78 11.18 4.18 -2.60
CA SER A 78 10.88 5.04 -3.76
C SER A 78 9.38 5.25 -3.90
N PHE A 79 8.99 6.39 -4.48
CA PHE A 79 7.59 6.74 -4.77
C PHE A 79 7.38 6.96 -6.27
N ARG A 80 6.25 6.46 -6.78
CA ARG A 80 5.78 6.66 -8.16
C ARG A 80 4.28 6.93 -8.16
N ALA A 81 3.82 7.93 -8.92
CA ALA A 81 2.39 8.15 -9.19
C ALA A 81 2.10 7.88 -10.66
N LEU A 82 0.99 7.19 -10.95
CA LEU A 82 0.53 6.91 -12.32
C LEU A 82 -0.40 8.00 -12.84
N ASP A 83 -0.99 8.80 -11.96
CA ASP A 83 -1.87 9.93 -12.28
C ASP A 83 -3.10 9.55 -13.14
N LEU A 84 -3.73 8.44 -12.83
CA LEU A 84 -4.89 7.94 -13.58
C LEU A 84 -6.23 8.57 -13.14
N GLY A 85 -6.20 9.48 -12.15
CA GLY A 85 -7.37 10.13 -11.58
C GLY A 85 -8.13 9.23 -10.59
N ASP A 86 -8.96 9.88 -9.76
CA ASP A 86 -9.80 9.22 -8.75
C ASP A 86 -11.26 9.68 -8.85
N TYR A 87 -12.15 9.04 -8.17
CA TYR A 87 -13.57 9.36 -8.01
C TYR A 87 -14.26 9.81 -9.28
N PRO A 88 -14.45 8.88 -10.25
CA PRO A 88 -14.14 7.46 -10.14
C PRO A 88 -12.77 7.08 -10.71
N LEU A 89 -12.08 6.16 -10.07
CA LEU A 89 -10.92 5.48 -10.65
C LEU A 89 -11.41 4.55 -11.78
N GLN A 90 -10.82 4.70 -12.97
CA GLN A 90 -11.17 3.88 -14.14
C GLN A 90 -9.92 3.22 -14.72
N ILE A 91 -9.94 1.89 -14.85
CA ILE A 91 -8.84 1.10 -15.36
C ILE A 91 -9.27 0.35 -16.62
N GLY A 92 -8.80 0.79 -17.76
CA GLY A 92 -8.93 0.13 -19.05
C GLY A 92 -7.73 -0.77 -19.36
N ALA A 93 -7.65 -1.24 -20.59
CA ALA A 93 -6.59 -2.14 -21.04
C ALA A 93 -5.20 -1.47 -21.01
N ASN A 94 -5.12 -0.19 -21.34
CA ASN A 94 -3.83 0.53 -21.37
C ASN A 94 -3.30 0.75 -19.95
N GLU A 95 -4.16 1.18 -19.03
CA GLU A 95 -3.82 1.39 -17.62
C GLU A 95 -3.42 0.07 -16.95
N LEU A 96 -4.10 -1.01 -17.30
CA LEU A 96 -3.77 -2.35 -16.80
C LEU A 96 -2.39 -2.80 -17.27
N ASN A 97 -2.04 -2.57 -18.55
CA ASN A 97 -0.72 -2.86 -19.07
C ASN A 97 0.36 -1.98 -18.42
N LEU A 98 0.06 -0.70 -18.17
CA LEU A 98 0.97 0.20 -17.45
C LEU A 98 1.28 -0.33 -16.04
N ILE A 99 0.27 -0.77 -15.28
CA ILE A 99 0.48 -1.36 -13.95
C ILE A 99 1.30 -2.65 -14.05
N ALA A 100 1.05 -3.49 -15.07
CA ALA A 100 1.83 -4.70 -15.31
C ALA A 100 3.30 -4.40 -15.64
N ASP A 101 3.57 -3.35 -16.40
CA ASP A 101 4.93 -2.89 -16.71
C ASP A 101 5.66 -2.38 -15.47
N VAL A 102 4.98 -1.64 -14.60
CA VAL A 102 5.52 -1.20 -13.30
C VAL A 102 5.88 -2.38 -12.41
N ILE A 103 5.05 -3.43 -12.38
CA ILE A 103 5.36 -4.67 -11.65
C ILE A 103 6.58 -5.38 -12.27
N ARG A 104 6.68 -5.45 -13.61
CA ARG A 104 7.83 -6.06 -14.29
C ARG A 104 9.13 -5.30 -14.05
N GLU A 105 9.07 -3.98 -14.12
CA GLU A 105 10.24 -3.11 -13.93
C GLU A 105 10.82 -3.27 -12.53
N PHE A 106 9.97 -3.24 -11.52
CA PHE A 106 10.40 -3.40 -10.13
C PHE A 106 10.70 -4.86 -9.78
N ALA A 107 10.04 -5.85 -10.39
CA ALA A 107 10.19 -7.28 -10.12
C ALA A 107 10.07 -7.62 -8.62
N PRO A 108 8.91 -7.40 -7.97
CA PRO A 108 8.74 -7.62 -6.54
C PRO A 108 8.67 -9.11 -6.17
N ASP A 109 9.12 -9.45 -4.96
CA ASP A 109 8.83 -10.74 -4.31
C ASP A 109 7.46 -10.72 -3.64
N VAL A 110 7.09 -9.52 -3.13
CA VAL A 110 5.85 -9.26 -2.40
C VAL A 110 5.17 -8.05 -3.01
N LEU A 111 3.88 -8.21 -3.31
CA LEU A 111 2.99 -7.17 -3.78
C LEU A 111 1.90 -6.96 -2.73
N VAL A 112 1.62 -5.72 -2.38
CA VAL A 112 0.60 -5.36 -1.40
C VAL A 112 -0.38 -4.38 -2.03
N THR A 113 -1.69 -4.60 -1.82
CA THR A 113 -2.74 -3.73 -2.33
C THR A 113 -3.99 -3.76 -1.44
N HIS A 114 -5.08 -3.17 -1.89
CA HIS A 114 -6.37 -3.11 -1.20
C HIS A 114 -7.08 -4.47 -1.11
N THR A 115 -8.14 -4.53 -0.29
CA THR A 115 -9.15 -5.59 -0.31
C THR A 115 -10.05 -5.49 -1.55
N ASP A 116 -10.69 -6.59 -1.93
CA ASP A 116 -11.64 -6.66 -3.05
C ASP A 116 -13.01 -6.00 -2.75
N THR A 117 -13.24 -5.65 -1.50
CA THR A 117 -14.46 -5.03 -1.00
C THR A 117 -14.09 -3.86 -0.09
N ASP A 118 -14.66 -2.69 -0.37
CA ASP A 118 -14.65 -1.53 0.51
C ASP A 118 -15.90 -0.68 0.26
N PRO A 119 -16.92 -0.75 1.12
CA PRO A 119 -18.17 -0.03 0.91
C PRO A 119 -18.05 1.50 1.10
N PHE A 120 -16.91 1.98 1.63
CA PHE A 120 -16.68 3.40 1.91
C PHE A 120 -15.82 4.09 0.85
N ASN A 121 -15.09 3.31 0.06
CA ASN A 121 -14.25 3.86 -1.00
C ASN A 121 -14.33 2.98 -2.26
N PRO A 122 -15.09 3.41 -3.28
CA PRO A 122 -15.31 2.61 -4.49
C PRO A 122 -14.05 2.40 -5.33
N ASP A 123 -13.03 3.23 -5.18
CA ASP A 123 -11.77 3.12 -5.93
C ASP A 123 -10.88 1.98 -5.42
N HIS A 124 -10.99 1.62 -4.12
CA HIS A 124 -10.17 0.57 -3.52
C HIS A 124 -10.40 -0.82 -4.17
N PRO A 125 -11.64 -1.30 -4.37
CA PRO A 125 -11.89 -2.54 -5.10
C PRO A 125 -11.41 -2.48 -6.56
N VAL A 126 -11.53 -1.33 -7.22
CA VAL A 126 -11.02 -1.15 -8.59
C VAL A 126 -9.50 -1.31 -8.62
N ALA A 127 -8.79 -0.69 -7.68
CA ALA A 127 -7.34 -0.83 -7.53
C ALA A 127 -6.95 -2.29 -7.24
N HIS A 128 -7.66 -2.97 -6.32
CA HIS A 128 -7.44 -4.39 -6.04
C HIS A 128 -7.49 -5.24 -7.31
N HIS A 129 -8.59 -5.15 -8.05
CA HIS A 129 -8.78 -5.94 -9.26
C HIS A 129 -7.76 -5.62 -10.36
N ALA A 130 -7.39 -4.34 -10.49
CA ALA A 130 -6.36 -3.92 -11.45
C ALA A 130 -5.00 -4.52 -11.10
N VAL A 131 -4.60 -4.45 -9.83
CA VAL A 131 -3.30 -4.95 -9.36
C VAL A 131 -3.21 -6.47 -9.46
N ASP A 132 -4.25 -7.22 -9.07
CA ASP A 132 -4.24 -8.70 -9.18
C ASP A 132 -4.19 -9.17 -10.64
N ARG A 133 -4.94 -8.51 -11.53
CA ARG A 133 -4.88 -8.79 -12.97
C ARG A 133 -3.53 -8.41 -13.57
N ALA A 134 -2.99 -7.23 -13.23
CA ALA A 134 -1.68 -6.78 -13.69
C ALA A 134 -0.55 -7.71 -13.23
N ARG A 135 -0.63 -8.24 -11.99
CA ARG A 135 0.27 -9.26 -11.46
C ARG A 135 0.31 -10.50 -12.35
N SER A 136 -0.85 -10.94 -12.82
CA SER A 136 -0.97 -12.09 -13.73
C SER A 136 -0.43 -11.75 -15.12
N LEU A 137 -0.70 -10.56 -15.66
CA LEU A 137 -0.16 -10.09 -16.93
C LEU A 137 1.37 -9.95 -16.88
N ALA A 138 1.92 -9.46 -15.77
CA ALA A 138 3.36 -9.32 -15.58
C ALA A 138 4.12 -10.66 -15.67
N ALA A 139 3.45 -11.78 -15.32
CA ALA A 139 3.99 -13.13 -15.45
C ALA A 139 3.75 -13.76 -16.84
N GLY A 140 2.87 -13.19 -17.65
CA GLY A 140 2.46 -13.74 -18.95
C GLY A 140 3.50 -13.53 -20.03
N ALA A 141 4.11 -14.61 -20.53
CA ALA A 141 5.19 -14.55 -21.53
C ALA A 141 4.74 -13.97 -22.89
N GLY A 142 3.45 -14.10 -23.25
CA GLY A 142 2.87 -13.57 -24.49
C GLY A 142 2.36 -12.11 -24.36
N VAL A 143 2.42 -11.51 -23.17
CA VAL A 143 2.00 -10.12 -22.97
C VAL A 143 3.14 -9.19 -23.37
N GLN A 144 2.88 -8.33 -24.37
CA GLN A 144 3.86 -7.38 -24.90
C GLN A 144 4.28 -6.37 -23.82
N SER A 145 5.59 -6.15 -23.68
CA SER A 145 6.18 -5.20 -22.74
C SER A 145 7.64 -4.95 -23.10
N ALA A 146 8.17 -3.80 -22.70
CA ALA A 146 9.60 -3.49 -22.76
C ALA A 146 10.41 -4.23 -21.67
N PHE A 147 9.74 -4.71 -20.62
CA PHE A 147 10.36 -5.38 -19.47
C PHE A 147 10.20 -6.91 -19.56
N LYS A 148 11.13 -7.63 -18.95
CA LYS A 148 11.06 -9.09 -18.86
C LYS A 148 9.91 -9.53 -17.96
N THR A 149 9.34 -10.70 -18.26
CA THR A 149 8.36 -11.35 -17.37
C THR A 149 8.96 -11.62 -16.00
N VAL A 150 8.12 -11.56 -14.99
CA VAL A 150 8.51 -11.83 -13.60
C VAL A 150 7.79 -13.08 -13.09
N ARG A 151 8.37 -13.73 -12.07
CA ARG A 151 7.62 -14.71 -11.29
C ARG A 151 6.46 -13.99 -10.59
N PRO A 152 5.22 -14.53 -10.60
CA PRO A 152 4.12 -13.88 -9.91
C PRO A 152 4.48 -13.62 -8.45
N PRO A 153 4.49 -12.35 -8.00
CA PRO A 153 4.80 -12.02 -6.61
C PRO A 153 3.72 -12.55 -5.67
N GLN A 154 4.08 -12.75 -4.40
CA GLN A 154 3.10 -13.07 -3.37
C GLN A 154 2.21 -11.86 -3.14
N LEU A 155 0.88 -12.06 -3.20
CA LEU A 155 -0.09 -11.00 -3.02
C LEU A 155 -0.59 -10.96 -1.57
N PHE A 156 -0.51 -9.76 -0.99
CA PHE A 156 -1.07 -9.43 0.31
C PHE A 156 -2.04 -8.25 0.18
N LEU A 157 -3.06 -8.25 1.02
CA LEU A 157 -3.98 -7.15 1.17
C LEU A 157 -3.67 -6.44 2.48
N PHE A 158 -3.55 -5.13 2.46
CA PHE A 158 -3.40 -4.36 3.68
C PHE A 158 -4.76 -4.11 4.36
N GLU A 159 -4.73 -3.86 5.65
CA GLU A 159 -5.92 -3.69 6.46
C GLU A 159 -6.70 -2.43 6.06
N PRO A 160 -7.98 -2.53 5.66
CA PRO A 160 -8.84 -1.38 5.41
C PRO A 160 -9.25 -0.67 6.70
N HIS A 161 -9.87 0.50 6.58
CA HIS A 161 -10.35 1.28 7.73
C HIS A 161 -11.35 0.50 8.58
N GLN A 162 -12.26 -0.24 7.96
CA GLN A 162 -13.29 -1.02 8.62
C GLN A 162 -13.21 -2.48 8.13
N PRO A 163 -12.28 -3.26 8.70
CA PRO A 163 -11.97 -4.61 8.22
C PRO A 163 -13.18 -5.54 8.24
N GLU A 164 -14.09 -5.37 9.19
CA GLU A 164 -15.29 -6.19 9.36
C GLU A 164 -16.25 -6.06 8.17
N LEU A 165 -16.25 -4.91 7.48
CA LEU A 165 -17.12 -4.62 6.32
C LEU A 165 -16.43 -4.84 4.98
N CYS A 166 -15.12 -5.12 5.01
CA CYS A 166 -14.29 -5.27 3.82
C CYS A 166 -13.81 -6.71 3.60
N ASN A 167 -14.47 -7.69 4.20
CA ASN A 167 -14.09 -9.11 4.13
C ASN A 167 -12.61 -9.37 4.50
N PHE A 168 -12.04 -8.52 5.35
CA PHE A 168 -10.64 -8.62 5.72
C PHE A 168 -10.43 -9.61 6.87
N MET A 169 -9.67 -10.66 6.59
CA MET A 169 -9.24 -11.63 7.60
C MET A 169 -7.72 -11.54 7.79
N PRO A 170 -7.22 -11.01 8.91
CA PRO A 170 -5.79 -10.93 9.14
C PRO A 170 -5.18 -12.34 9.26
N THR A 171 -4.28 -12.67 8.34
CA THR A 171 -3.56 -13.95 8.31
C THR A 171 -2.07 -13.79 8.56
N THR A 172 -1.59 -12.54 8.57
CA THR A 172 -0.18 -12.21 8.77
C THR A 172 -0.08 -10.93 9.58
N PHE A 173 0.75 -10.95 10.61
CA PHE A 173 1.12 -9.76 11.37
C PHE A 173 2.59 -9.46 11.15
N VAL A 174 2.91 -8.20 10.89
CA VAL A 174 4.28 -7.71 10.82
C VAL A 174 4.57 -6.93 12.10
N ASP A 175 5.55 -7.38 12.88
CA ASP A 175 6.06 -6.63 14.03
C ASP A 175 6.80 -5.39 13.52
N ILE A 176 6.27 -4.23 13.81
CA ILE A 176 6.82 -2.94 13.41
C ILE A 176 7.38 -2.14 14.59
N THR A 177 7.54 -2.77 15.74
CA THR A 177 7.99 -2.11 16.99
C THR A 177 9.27 -1.30 16.79
N SER A 178 10.29 -1.88 16.11
CA SER A 178 11.57 -1.21 15.88
C SER A 178 11.54 -0.04 14.90
N VAL A 179 10.50 0.05 14.08
CA VAL A 179 10.35 1.04 13.01
C VAL A 179 9.13 1.95 13.17
N PHE A 180 8.44 1.84 14.31
CA PHE A 180 7.19 2.57 14.52
C PHE A 180 7.39 4.09 14.51
N GLU A 181 8.49 4.59 15.06
CA GLU A 181 8.84 6.01 15.02
C GLU A 181 8.99 6.51 13.57
N LYS A 182 9.61 5.73 12.68
CA LYS A 182 9.68 6.06 11.25
C LYS A 182 8.30 6.11 10.60
N LYS A 183 7.42 5.15 10.93
CA LYS A 183 6.03 5.19 10.47
C LYS A 183 5.32 6.46 10.94
N GLN A 184 5.48 6.84 12.21
CA GLN A 184 4.88 8.07 12.74
C GLN A 184 5.41 9.32 12.02
N ALA A 185 6.71 9.41 11.78
CA ALA A 185 7.32 10.49 11.02
C ALA A 185 6.77 10.54 9.57
N ALA A 186 6.66 9.40 8.91
CA ALA A 186 6.05 9.31 7.58
C ALA A 186 4.57 9.77 7.57
N MET A 187 3.77 9.33 8.56
CA MET A 187 2.38 9.78 8.72
C MET A 187 2.28 11.29 8.90
N ALA A 188 3.25 11.94 9.57
CA ALA A 188 3.27 13.39 9.80
C ALA A 188 3.44 14.20 8.52
N HIS A 189 3.96 13.63 7.43
CA HIS A 189 4.02 14.28 6.13
C HIS A 189 2.63 14.40 5.46
N MET A 190 1.67 13.52 5.80
CA MET A 190 0.34 13.47 5.17
C MET A 190 -0.62 14.49 5.79
N LYS A 191 -0.33 15.78 5.61
CA LYS A 191 -1.07 16.89 6.26
C LYS A 191 -2.52 16.97 5.80
N ALA A 192 -2.79 16.68 4.53
CA ALA A 192 -4.15 16.65 3.98
C ALA A 192 -5.08 15.64 4.68
N GLN A 193 -4.51 14.66 5.37
CA GLN A 193 -5.24 13.62 6.12
C GLN A 193 -4.72 13.46 7.56
N GLY A 194 -4.17 14.52 8.15
CA GLY A 194 -3.52 14.49 9.48
C GLY A 194 -4.40 13.95 10.62
N HIS A 195 -5.74 14.02 10.47
CA HIS A 195 -6.71 13.47 11.41
C HIS A 195 -6.63 11.92 11.56
N LEU A 196 -5.98 11.22 10.62
CA LEU A 196 -5.83 9.77 10.65
C LEU A 196 -4.66 9.28 11.52
N GLN A 197 -3.74 10.16 11.93
CA GLN A 197 -2.52 9.76 12.62
C GLN A 197 -2.80 9.00 13.93
N THR A 198 -3.67 9.53 14.78
CA THR A 198 -4.05 8.88 16.05
C THR A 198 -4.70 7.53 15.81
N TYR A 199 -5.64 7.46 14.88
CA TYR A 199 -6.34 6.22 14.53
C TYR A 199 -5.37 5.10 14.12
N TYR A 200 -4.39 5.38 13.27
CA TYR A 200 -3.45 4.35 12.82
C TYR A 200 -2.36 4.02 13.84
N ALA A 201 -2.03 4.95 14.74
CA ALA A 201 -1.18 4.65 15.89
C ALA A 201 -1.87 3.68 16.85
N GLU A 202 -3.10 3.96 17.25
CA GLU A 202 -3.92 3.09 18.11
C GLU A 202 -4.18 1.72 17.45
N ARG A 203 -4.41 1.69 16.14
CA ARG A 203 -4.58 0.45 15.39
C ARG A 203 -3.33 -0.43 15.45
N ALA A 204 -2.14 0.15 15.31
CA ALA A 204 -0.89 -0.60 15.41
C ALA A 204 -0.70 -1.24 16.80
N GLU A 205 -1.07 -0.55 17.87
CA GLU A 205 -1.06 -1.09 19.23
C GLU A 205 -2.11 -2.20 19.41
N HIS A 206 -3.31 -2.00 18.88
CA HIS A 206 -4.37 -3.00 18.91
C HIS A 206 -3.94 -4.29 18.17
N ARG A 207 -3.31 -4.15 16.99
CA ARG A 207 -2.80 -5.30 16.23
C ARG A 207 -1.62 -5.99 16.90
N ALA A 208 -0.82 -5.28 17.69
CA ALA A 208 0.21 -5.88 18.54
C ALA A 208 -0.39 -6.85 19.58
N ASN A 209 -1.57 -6.55 20.14
CA ASN A 209 -2.25 -7.49 21.05
C ASN A 209 -2.58 -8.82 20.36
N HIS A 210 -3.03 -8.77 19.09
CA HIS A 210 -3.30 -9.99 18.31
C HIS A 210 -2.00 -10.71 17.95
N ALA A 211 -0.96 -9.98 17.53
CA ALA A 211 0.33 -10.55 17.20
C ALA A 211 0.98 -11.27 18.39
N ARG A 212 0.92 -10.67 19.60
CA ARG A 212 1.42 -11.31 20.83
C ARG A 212 0.69 -12.61 21.13
N ARG A 213 -0.64 -12.64 21.00
CA ARG A 213 -1.43 -13.87 21.21
C ARG A 213 -1.11 -14.95 20.20
N ALA A 214 -0.88 -14.58 18.94
CA ALA A 214 -0.58 -15.52 17.87
C ALA A 214 0.84 -16.10 17.95
N SER A 215 1.83 -15.31 18.38
CA SER A 215 3.25 -15.68 18.38
C SER A 215 3.80 -16.09 19.73
N GLY A 216 3.13 -15.74 20.85
CA GLY A 216 3.68 -15.84 22.19
C GLY A 216 4.79 -14.82 22.51
N ASN A 217 5.14 -13.93 21.57
CA ASN A 217 6.18 -12.92 21.76
C ASN A 217 5.61 -11.67 22.46
N SER A 218 5.94 -11.48 23.74
CA SER A 218 5.49 -10.35 24.57
C SER A 218 6.11 -9.00 24.16
N GLU A 219 7.19 -8.98 23.39
CA GLU A 219 7.93 -7.77 23.04
C GLU A 219 7.30 -6.98 21.89
N VAL A 220 6.35 -7.57 21.15
CA VAL A 220 5.63 -6.88 20.07
C VAL A 220 4.75 -5.79 20.67
N ARG A 221 5.05 -4.54 20.40
CA ARG A 221 4.32 -3.35 20.90
C ARG A 221 3.45 -2.71 19.83
N GLN A 222 3.89 -2.74 18.58
CA GLN A 222 3.14 -2.26 17.42
C GLN A 222 3.22 -3.30 16.30
N ALA A 223 2.10 -3.52 15.60
CA ALA A 223 2.03 -4.43 14.48
C ALA A 223 1.10 -3.89 13.37
N GLU A 224 1.36 -4.28 12.15
CA GLU A 224 0.45 -4.14 11.02
C GLU A 224 -0.10 -5.49 10.62
N ALA A 225 -1.37 -5.52 10.18
CA ALA A 225 -2.06 -6.73 9.77
C ALA A 225 -2.24 -6.77 8.25
N PHE A 226 -2.06 -7.98 7.70
CA PHE A 226 -2.23 -8.26 6.28
C PHE A 226 -3.03 -9.54 6.09
N GLN A 227 -3.79 -9.57 5.02
CA GLN A 227 -4.42 -10.80 4.54
C GLN A 227 -3.60 -11.35 3.38
N ARG A 228 -3.10 -12.57 3.52
CA ARG A 228 -2.41 -13.26 2.45
C ARG A 228 -3.43 -13.91 1.52
N VAL A 229 -3.31 -13.66 0.22
CA VAL A 229 -4.23 -14.19 -0.79
C VAL A 229 -3.82 -15.59 -1.23
N ILE A 230 -2.53 -15.81 -1.48
CA ILE A 230 -2.01 -17.10 -1.96
C ILE A 230 -1.46 -17.90 -0.78
N PRO A 231 -1.86 -19.17 -0.61
CA PRO A 231 -1.33 -20.02 0.46
C PRO A 231 0.20 -20.09 0.46
N GLN A 232 0.78 -20.20 1.66
CA GLN A 232 2.21 -20.42 1.82
C GLN A 232 2.55 -21.89 1.63
N VAL A 233 3.58 -22.14 0.85
CA VAL A 233 4.20 -23.46 0.78
C VAL A 233 5.48 -23.41 1.61
N VAL A 234 5.58 -24.33 2.57
CA VAL A 234 6.75 -24.50 3.43
C VAL A 234 7.26 -25.92 3.30
N SER A 235 8.53 -26.14 3.58
CA SER A 235 9.15 -27.47 3.50
C SER A 235 8.81 -28.35 4.71
N GLU A 236 8.46 -27.71 5.85
CA GLU A 236 8.11 -28.37 7.12
C GLU A 236 7.27 -27.44 7.98
N LEU A 237 6.57 -28.01 8.98
CA LEU A 237 5.80 -27.28 10.01
C LEU A 237 6.57 -27.20 11.31
#